data_34481fdbed81bfac3624f28f8f4265b0
#
_entry.id   34481fdbed81bfac3624f28f8f4265b0
#
_cell.length_a   1.000
_cell.length_b   1.000
_cell.length_c   1.000
_cell.angle_alpha   90.00
_cell.angle_beta   90.00
_cell.angle_gamma   90.00
#
_symmetry.space_group_name_H-M   'P 1'
#
loop_
_entity.id
_entity.type
_entity.pdbx_description
1 polymer ?
#
loop_
_entity_poly.entity_id
_entity_poly.type
_entity_poly.pdbx_seq_one_letter_code
_entity_poly.pdbx_strand_id
1 'polypeptide(L)'
;MKKTVAIIGSSGAIGNAVSDNLINDESIGIIYKFSRSMSVKENEKVKNIFLDIEDEESIKSSLDHVPSDAKFDLVFVATGILHNDKEIFPEKSIKDIDIDKLKKVILVNTIGPTLIGKYFIPYLRKDEKSVFAFLSARVGSISENKLGGWYSYRASKTALNQIIKNFSIEIKRSNKNAVFVGFNQVLLRVFSASHLKEMSKKIIFLLLNIAQKNCFR
;
A
#
# COMPACT_ATOMS: atom_id res chain seq x y z
N MET A 1 -21.48 11.28 -3.86
CA MET A 1 -20.43 11.48 -4.90
C MET A 1 -19.72 10.15 -5.12
N LYS A 2 -19.31 9.80 -6.36
CA LYS A 2 -18.49 8.59 -6.59
C LYS A 2 -17.07 8.79 -6.08
N LYS A 3 -16.46 7.72 -5.55
CA LYS A 3 -15.14 7.77 -4.91
C LYS A 3 -14.00 7.66 -5.92
N THR A 4 -12.89 8.32 -5.63
CA THR A 4 -11.62 8.27 -6.37
C THR A 4 -10.59 7.47 -5.60
N VAL A 5 -9.99 6.48 -6.25
CA VAL A 5 -9.05 5.54 -5.63
C VAL A 5 -7.69 5.56 -6.33
N ALA A 6 -6.62 5.53 -5.55
CA ALA A 6 -5.26 5.29 -6.04
C ALA A 6 -4.73 3.95 -5.50
N ILE A 7 -4.18 3.10 -6.38
CA ILE A 7 -3.60 1.80 -6.00
C ILE A 7 -2.16 1.76 -6.50
N ILE A 8 -1.21 1.78 -5.58
CA ILE A 8 0.22 1.70 -5.87
C ILE A 8 0.67 0.24 -5.76
N GLY A 9 1.37 -0.26 -6.78
CA GLY A 9 1.70 -1.68 -6.91
C GLY A 9 0.53 -2.50 -7.47
N SER A 10 -0.26 -1.89 -8.34
CA SER A 10 -1.49 -2.46 -8.91
C SER A 10 -1.28 -3.68 -9.81
N SER A 11 -0.06 -3.93 -10.29
CA SER A 11 0.29 -5.13 -11.07
C SER A 11 0.62 -6.34 -10.18
N GLY A 12 0.89 -6.14 -8.89
CA GLY A 12 1.10 -7.23 -7.93
C GLY A 12 -0.20 -7.98 -7.62
N ALA A 13 -0.08 -9.21 -7.11
CA ALA A 13 -1.23 -10.09 -6.86
C ALA A 13 -2.34 -9.42 -6.01
N ILE A 14 -1.96 -8.77 -4.90
CA ILE A 14 -2.91 -8.10 -3.99
C ILE A 14 -3.48 -6.83 -4.63
N GLY A 15 -2.61 -5.98 -5.19
CA GLY A 15 -3.04 -4.73 -5.82
C GLY A 15 -3.98 -4.96 -7.00
N ASN A 16 -3.70 -5.98 -7.82
CA ASN A 16 -4.57 -6.36 -8.93
C ASN A 16 -5.92 -6.90 -8.45
N ALA A 17 -5.92 -7.81 -7.46
CA ALA A 17 -7.15 -8.37 -6.91
C ALA A 17 -8.04 -7.28 -6.25
N VAL A 18 -7.44 -6.30 -5.58
CA VAL A 18 -8.17 -5.14 -5.04
C VAL A 18 -8.74 -4.29 -6.19
N SER A 19 -7.95 -4.00 -7.23
CA SER A 19 -8.42 -3.28 -8.42
C SER A 19 -9.62 -3.92 -9.06
N ASP A 20 -9.55 -5.24 -9.32
CA ASP A 20 -10.60 -6.00 -10.02
C ASP A 20 -11.92 -5.99 -9.24
N ASN A 21 -11.87 -6.02 -7.92
CA ASN A 21 -13.07 -5.90 -7.10
C ASN A 21 -13.65 -4.46 -7.09
N LEU A 22 -12.78 -3.44 -7.05
CA LEU A 22 -13.23 -2.03 -7.04
C LEU A 22 -13.83 -1.58 -8.38
N ILE A 23 -13.39 -2.15 -9.50
CA ILE A 23 -13.97 -1.89 -10.83
C ILE A 23 -15.47 -2.19 -10.85
N ASN A 24 -15.89 -3.26 -10.15
CA ASN A 24 -17.28 -3.70 -10.10
C ASN A 24 -18.11 -2.98 -9.01
N ASP A 25 -17.53 -2.12 -8.22
CA ASP A 25 -18.23 -1.34 -7.19
C ASP A 25 -18.80 -0.06 -7.81
N GLU A 26 -20.12 0.12 -7.71
CA GLU A 26 -20.82 1.28 -8.25
C GLU A 26 -20.49 2.58 -7.52
N SER A 27 -20.06 2.50 -6.26
CA SER A 27 -19.63 3.65 -5.47
C SER A 27 -18.30 4.24 -5.95
N ILE A 28 -17.55 3.51 -6.79
CA ILE A 28 -16.25 3.93 -7.33
C ILE A 28 -16.45 4.61 -8.69
N GLY A 29 -15.92 5.82 -8.81
CA GLY A 29 -15.94 6.60 -10.06
C GLY A 29 -14.70 6.39 -10.90
N ILE A 30 -13.52 6.51 -10.28
CA ILE A 30 -12.23 6.40 -10.97
C ILE A 30 -11.19 5.69 -10.12
N ILE A 31 -10.36 4.86 -10.76
CA ILE A 31 -9.27 4.11 -10.16
C ILE A 31 -7.98 4.46 -10.89
N TYR A 32 -7.05 5.11 -10.22
CA TYR A 32 -5.69 5.33 -10.70
C TYR A 32 -4.83 4.14 -10.28
N LYS A 33 -4.33 3.38 -11.25
CA LYS A 33 -3.49 2.19 -11.06
C LYS A 33 -2.04 2.56 -11.35
N PHE A 34 -1.21 2.58 -10.32
CA PHE A 34 0.21 2.90 -10.42
C PHE A 34 1.06 1.64 -10.34
N SER A 35 1.87 1.38 -11.35
CA SER A 35 2.80 0.25 -11.38
C SER A 35 3.85 0.39 -12.49
N ARG A 36 4.92 -0.40 -12.41
CA ARG A 36 5.94 -0.52 -13.47
C ARG A 36 5.41 -1.22 -14.72
N SER A 37 4.42 -2.09 -14.56
CA SER A 37 3.81 -2.85 -15.65
C SER A 37 2.39 -2.35 -15.90
N MET A 38 2.13 -1.80 -17.08
CA MET A 38 0.81 -1.31 -17.43
C MET A 38 -0.10 -2.45 -17.88
N SER A 39 -1.32 -2.49 -17.34
CA SER A 39 -2.34 -3.42 -17.81
C SER A 39 -2.90 -2.96 -19.14
N VAL A 40 -3.05 -3.88 -20.09
CA VAL A 40 -3.62 -3.60 -21.43
C VAL A 40 -5.17 -3.56 -21.39
N LYS A 41 -5.80 -4.01 -20.29
CA LYS A 41 -7.26 -4.01 -20.18
C LYS A 41 -7.78 -2.59 -20.03
N GLU A 42 -8.41 -2.09 -21.06
CA GLU A 42 -9.15 -0.84 -21.02
C GLU A 42 -10.42 -0.97 -20.17
N ASN A 43 -10.64 0.03 -19.34
CA ASN A 43 -11.87 0.20 -18.58
C ASN A 43 -12.07 1.70 -18.33
N GLU A 44 -13.26 2.20 -18.56
CA GLU A 44 -13.58 3.63 -18.44
C GLU A 44 -13.27 4.20 -17.05
N LYS A 45 -13.39 3.39 -16.01
CA LYS A 45 -13.07 3.77 -14.63
C LYS A 45 -11.56 3.72 -14.31
N VAL A 46 -10.72 3.13 -15.19
CA VAL A 46 -9.32 2.84 -14.86
C VAL A 46 -8.37 3.75 -15.63
N LYS A 47 -7.44 4.36 -14.91
CA LYS A 47 -6.30 5.07 -15.46
C LYS A 47 -5.02 4.38 -15.02
N ASN A 48 -4.27 3.81 -15.98
CA ASN A 48 -2.99 3.18 -15.72
C ASN A 48 -1.88 4.24 -15.83
N ILE A 49 -1.03 4.33 -14.80
CA ILE A 49 0.06 5.30 -14.72
C ILE A 49 1.34 4.56 -14.34
N PHE A 50 2.42 4.86 -15.06
CA PHE A 50 3.73 4.31 -14.71
C PHE A 50 4.23 4.89 -13.39
N LEU A 51 4.72 4.01 -12.51
CA LEU A 51 5.38 4.38 -11.26
C LEU A 51 6.34 3.28 -10.83
N ASP A 52 7.60 3.66 -10.62
CA ASP A 52 8.59 2.84 -9.92
C ASP A 52 8.73 3.34 -8.48
N ILE A 53 8.42 2.49 -7.52
CA ILE A 53 8.48 2.85 -6.08
C ILE A 53 9.91 3.05 -5.57
N GLU A 54 10.90 2.62 -6.34
CA GLU A 54 12.32 2.73 -6.00
C GLU A 54 12.94 4.03 -6.52
N ASP A 55 12.23 4.78 -7.34
CA ASP A 55 12.65 6.03 -7.97
C ASP A 55 11.73 7.19 -7.52
N GLU A 56 12.30 8.15 -6.77
CA GLU A 56 11.56 9.30 -6.25
C GLU A 56 11.03 10.21 -7.36
N GLU A 57 11.80 10.42 -8.46
CA GLU A 57 11.32 11.22 -9.59
C GLU A 57 10.17 10.52 -10.34
N SER A 58 10.24 9.20 -10.47
CA SER A 58 9.11 8.43 -11.02
C SER A 58 7.85 8.58 -10.16
N ILE A 59 7.98 8.55 -8.84
CA ILE A 59 6.85 8.75 -7.92
C ILE A 59 6.26 10.14 -8.12
N LYS A 60 7.08 11.17 -8.16
CA LYS A 60 6.67 12.57 -8.29
C LYS A 60 5.99 12.82 -9.64
N SER A 61 6.64 12.45 -10.74
CA SER A 61 6.12 12.66 -12.10
C SER A 61 4.86 11.84 -12.40
N SER A 62 4.64 10.72 -11.71
CA SER A 62 3.40 9.96 -11.85
C SER A 62 2.15 10.79 -11.53
N LEU A 63 2.27 11.80 -10.66
CA LEU A 63 1.16 12.69 -10.29
C LEU A 63 0.85 13.76 -11.35
N ASP A 64 1.72 14.01 -12.31
CA ASP A 64 1.44 14.91 -13.44
C ASP A 64 0.31 14.35 -14.33
N HIS A 65 0.04 13.04 -14.24
CA HIS A 65 -1.06 12.36 -14.91
C HIS A 65 -2.37 12.34 -14.10
N VAL A 66 -2.38 12.92 -12.91
CA VAL A 66 -3.55 13.07 -12.03
C VAL A 66 -3.99 14.51 -12.05
N PRO A 67 -5.28 14.83 -12.30
CA PRO A 67 -5.76 16.20 -12.25
C PRO A 67 -5.40 16.89 -10.93
N SER A 68 -4.98 18.13 -10.98
CA SER A 68 -4.52 18.89 -9.80
C SER A 68 -5.60 19.08 -8.72
N ASP A 69 -6.86 19.08 -9.15
CA ASP A 69 -8.05 19.17 -8.28
C ASP A 69 -8.56 17.81 -7.81
N ALA A 70 -8.00 16.70 -8.30
CA ALA A 70 -8.38 15.36 -7.88
C ALA A 70 -8.18 15.17 -6.37
N LYS A 71 -9.15 14.51 -5.74
CA LYS A 71 -9.10 14.17 -4.32
C LYS A 71 -9.32 12.68 -4.15
N PHE A 72 -8.33 12.01 -3.55
CA PHE A 72 -8.41 10.58 -3.26
C PHE A 72 -9.23 10.32 -2.00
N ASP A 73 -10.22 9.46 -2.13
CA ASP A 73 -10.96 8.88 -0.99
C ASP A 73 -10.20 7.70 -0.39
N LEU A 74 -9.41 7.01 -1.23
CA LEU A 74 -8.58 5.89 -0.84
C LEU A 74 -7.26 5.93 -1.60
N VAL A 75 -6.14 5.84 -0.87
CA VAL A 75 -4.82 5.50 -1.40
C VAL A 75 -4.40 4.17 -0.79
N PHE A 76 -4.13 3.17 -1.61
CA PHE A 76 -3.69 1.84 -1.15
C PHE A 76 -2.31 1.50 -1.71
N VAL A 77 -1.33 1.43 -0.83
CA VAL A 77 0.05 1.03 -1.15
C VAL A 77 0.18 -0.47 -0.95
N ALA A 78 0.09 -1.21 -2.07
CA ALA A 78 0.12 -2.66 -2.14
C ALA A 78 1.51 -3.22 -2.49
N THR A 79 2.55 -2.39 -2.38
CA THR A 79 3.93 -2.79 -2.66
C THR A 79 4.58 -3.48 -1.48
N GLY A 80 5.53 -4.34 -1.77
CA GLY A 80 6.38 -4.99 -0.78
C GLY A 80 7.08 -6.22 -1.34
N ILE A 81 8.24 -6.52 -0.78
CA ILE A 81 9.04 -7.69 -1.13
C ILE A 81 9.43 -8.45 0.14
N LEU A 82 9.18 -9.74 0.16
CA LEU A 82 9.67 -10.70 1.16
C LEU A 82 10.76 -11.59 0.54
N HIS A 83 10.50 -12.07 -0.67
CA HIS A 83 11.41 -12.87 -1.46
C HIS A 83 11.16 -12.61 -2.95
N ASN A 84 12.15 -12.89 -3.77
CA ASN A 84 12.01 -13.06 -5.21
C ASN A 84 12.72 -14.35 -5.61
N ASP A 85 12.44 -14.84 -6.81
CA ASP A 85 12.98 -16.12 -7.29
C ASP A 85 14.48 -16.06 -7.65
N LYS A 86 15.11 -14.88 -7.52
CA LYS A 86 16.49 -14.65 -7.98
C LYS A 86 17.49 -14.42 -6.85
N GLU A 87 17.22 -13.45 -5.96
CA GLU A 87 18.28 -12.92 -5.08
C GLU A 87 17.83 -12.70 -3.62
N ILE A 88 16.56 -12.36 -3.40
CA ILE A 88 16.06 -11.99 -2.08
C ILE A 88 15.33 -13.17 -1.47
N PHE A 89 15.89 -13.66 -0.37
CA PHE A 89 15.27 -14.69 0.47
C PHE A 89 15.31 -14.23 1.92
N PRO A 90 14.26 -14.52 2.72
CA PRO A 90 14.25 -14.18 4.14
C PRO A 90 15.40 -14.87 4.89
N GLU A 91 16.18 -14.10 5.63
CA GLU A 91 17.33 -14.59 6.39
C GLU A 91 16.86 -15.53 7.51
N LYS A 92 17.45 -16.71 7.59
CA LYS A 92 17.17 -17.70 8.64
C LYS A 92 18.09 -17.53 9.85
N SER A 93 19.30 -17.00 9.64
CA SER A 93 20.30 -16.76 10.68
C SER A 93 21.00 -15.43 10.49
N ILE A 94 21.74 -14.97 11.53
CA ILE A 94 22.54 -13.74 11.47
C ILE A 94 23.61 -13.80 10.37
N LYS A 95 24.07 -14.99 10.01
CA LYS A 95 25.09 -15.21 8.97
C LYS A 95 24.58 -14.94 7.56
N ASP A 96 23.27 -14.94 7.38
CA ASP A 96 22.62 -14.73 6.09
C ASP A 96 22.39 -13.22 5.79
N ILE A 97 22.75 -12.34 6.72
CA ILE A 97 22.57 -10.89 6.54
C ILE A 97 23.52 -10.39 5.46
N ASP A 98 22.93 -9.80 4.43
CA ASP A 98 23.62 -9.19 3.30
C ASP A 98 23.20 -7.72 3.16
N ILE A 99 24.19 -6.82 3.01
CA ILE A 99 23.95 -5.37 3.03
C ILE A 99 23.10 -4.92 1.84
N ASP A 100 23.29 -5.47 0.66
CA ASP A 100 22.59 -5.00 -0.53
C ASP A 100 21.15 -5.54 -0.57
N LYS A 101 20.93 -6.77 -0.10
CA LYS A 101 19.60 -7.33 0.12
C LYS A 101 18.84 -6.55 1.18
N LEU A 102 19.48 -6.22 2.30
CA LEU A 102 18.90 -5.40 3.37
C LEU A 102 18.48 -4.01 2.83
N LYS A 103 19.39 -3.33 2.11
CA LYS A 103 19.10 -2.03 1.47
C LYS A 103 17.91 -2.13 0.54
N LYS A 104 17.86 -3.17 -0.31
CA LYS A 104 16.76 -3.38 -1.26
C LYS A 104 15.42 -3.59 -0.56
N VAL A 105 15.38 -4.42 0.47
CA VAL A 105 14.16 -4.69 1.23
C VAL A 105 13.66 -3.43 1.96
N ILE A 106 14.57 -2.67 2.57
CA ILE A 106 14.23 -1.38 3.20
C ILE A 106 13.75 -0.36 2.17
N LEU A 107 14.41 -0.26 1.01
CA LEU A 107 14.00 0.64 -0.07
C LEU A 107 12.55 0.37 -0.50
N VAL A 108 12.23 -0.88 -0.84
CA VAL A 108 10.91 -1.25 -1.38
C VAL A 108 9.83 -1.23 -0.30
N ASN A 109 10.14 -1.69 0.93
CA ASN A 109 9.12 -1.88 1.96
C ASN A 109 8.91 -0.68 2.88
N THR A 110 9.87 0.26 2.93
CA THR A 110 9.84 1.39 3.86
C THR A 110 10.01 2.72 3.14
N ILE A 111 11.15 2.92 2.45
CA ILE A 111 11.48 4.21 1.83
C ILE A 111 10.46 4.55 0.74
N GLY A 112 10.24 3.65 -0.21
CA GLY A 112 9.27 3.86 -1.29
C GLY A 112 7.87 4.19 -0.77
N PRO A 113 7.25 3.38 0.12
CA PRO A 113 5.98 3.73 0.77
C PRO A 113 5.99 5.07 1.51
N THR A 114 7.11 5.44 2.13
CA THR A 114 7.26 6.76 2.77
C THR A 114 7.19 7.90 1.74
N LEU A 115 7.89 7.75 0.61
CA LEU A 115 7.85 8.71 -0.49
C LEU A 115 6.46 8.78 -1.12
N ILE A 116 5.77 7.65 -1.29
CA ILE A 116 4.35 7.67 -1.68
C ILE A 116 3.53 8.50 -0.70
N GLY A 117 3.74 8.33 0.61
CA GLY A 117 3.10 9.19 1.62
C GLY A 117 3.39 10.67 1.40
N LYS A 118 4.68 11.04 1.22
CA LYS A 118 5.11 12.42 0.98
C LYS A 118 4.36 13.09 -0.17
N TYR A 119 4.22 12.40 -1.29
CA TYR A 119 3.64 12.97 -2.52
C TYR A 119 2.13 12.82 -2.64
N PHE A 120 1.53 11.74 -2.11
CA PHE A 120 0.11 11.44 -2.29
C PHE A 120 -0.79 11.97 -1.16
N ILE A 121 -0.28 12.19 0.05
CA ILE A 121 -1.07 12.73 1.18
C ILE A 121 -1.71 14.09 0.85
N PRO A 122 -1.07 15.03 0.13
CA PRO A 122 -1.70 16.30 -0.25
C PRO A 122 -2.96 16.15 -1.12
N TYR A 123 -3.09 15.03 -1.82
CA TYR A 123 -4.25 14.71 -2.66
C TYR A 123 -5.38 14.02 -1.90
N LEU A 124 -5.23 13.72 -0.61
CA LEU A 124 -6.32 13.15 0.17
C LEU A 124 -7.49 14.13 0.30
N ARG A 125 -8.70 13.59 0.17
CA ARG A 125 -9.94 14.32 0.44
C ARG A 125 -9.94 14.84 1.89
N LYS A 126 -10.41 16.09 2.09
CA LYS A 126 -10.42 16.75 3.40
C LYS A 126 -11.82 17.02 3.95
N ASP A 127 -12.80 17.16 3.08
CA ASP A 127 -14.21 17.44 3.41
C ASP A 127 -14.96 16.19 3.88
N GLU A 128 -14.55 15.01 3.42
CA GLU A 128 -15.07 13.72 3.87
C GLU A 128 -13.92 12.82 4.35
N LYS A 129 -14.26 11.65 4.92
CA LYS A 129 -13.26 10.68 5.33
C LYS A 129 -12.50 10.14 4.14
N SER A 130 -11.18 10.13 4.28
CA SER A 130 -10.25 9.53 3.35
C SER A 130 -9.34 8.51 4.05
N VAL A 131 -8.93 7.49 3.33
CA VAL A 131 -8.09 6.40 3.88
C VAL A 131 -6.78 6.32 3.13
N PHE A 132 -5.69 6.30 3.87
CA PHE A 132 -4.36 5.98 3.35
C PHE A 132 -3.91 4.64 3.96
N ALA A 133 -3.88 3.61 3.15
CA ALA A 133 -3.63 2.25 3.59
C ALA A 133 -2.31 1.70 3.04
N PHE A 134 -1.57 1.00 3.87
CA PHE A 134 -0.30 0.38 3.52
C PHE A 134 -0.35 -1.13 3.78
N LEU A 135 0.22 -1.90 2.87
CA LEU A 135 0.41 -3.33 3.08
C LEU A 135 1.59 -3.56 4.03
N SER A 136 1.28 -3.79 5.29
CA SER A 136 2.22 -4.15 6.32
C SER A 136 2.20 -5.66 6.61
N ALA A 137 2.81 -6.10 7.71
CA ALA A 137 2.80 -7.49 8.12
C ALA A 137 2.89 -7.61 9.64
N ARG A 138 2.27 -8.65 10.22
CA ARG A 138 2.31 -8.96 11.65
C ARG A 138 3.75 -9.12 12.17
N VAL A 139 4.66 -9.63 11.33
CA VAL A 139 6.07 -9.82 11.68
C VAL A 139 6.83 -8.50 11.91
N GLY A 140 6.25 -7.35 11.57
CA GLY A 140 6.74 -6.01 11.94
C GLY A 140 6.44 -5.62 13.40
N SER A 141 5.78 -6.48 14.20
CA SER A 141 5.63 -6.28 15.63
C SER A 141 6.88 -6.74 16.38
N ILE A 142 7.48 -5.84 17.18
CA ILE A 142 8.66 -6.16 18.00
C ILE A 142 8.26 -7.11 19.15
N SER A 143 7.16 -6.79 19.85
CA SER A 143 6.72 -7.54 21.02
C SER A 143 6.23 -8.96 20.68
N GLU A 144 5.69 -9.17 19.48
CA GLU A 144 5.25 -10.49 19.03
C GLU A 144 6.36 -11.34 18.42
N ASN A 145 7.58 -10.80 18.25
CA ASN A 145 8.70 -11.56 17.70
C ASN A 145 9.26 -12.57 18.71
N LYS A 146 8.86 -13.83 18.56
CA LYS A 146 9.35 -14.96 19.37
C LYS A 146 10.25 -15.93 18.57
N LEU A 147 10.36 -15.73 17.24
CA LEU A 147 11.03 -16.68 16.35
C LEU A 147 12.40 -16.18 15.87
N GLY A 148 12.64 -14.86 15.87
CA GLY A 148 13.83 -14.27 15.21
C GLY A 148 13.82 -14.47 13.69
N GLY A 149 15.00 -14.39 13.06
CA GLY A 149 15.17 -14.50 11.62
C GLY A 149 14.44 -13.38 10.83
N TRP A 150 14.51 -13.46 9.51
CA TRP A 150 13.89 -12.49 8.58
C TRP A 150 14.25 -11.06 8.90
N TYR A 151 15.53 -10.82 9.16
CA TYR A 151 16.03 -9.55 9.71
C TYR A 151 15.60 -8.35 8.86
N SER A 152 15.88 -8.39 7.57
CA SER A 152 15.53 -7.30 6.64
C SER A 152 14.03 -7.05 6.57
N TYR A 153 13.24 -8.13 6.45
CA TYR A 153 11.80 -8.02 6.29
C TYR A 153 11.12 -7.50 7.57
N ARG A 154 11.46 -8.08 8.74
CA ARG A 154 10.93 -7.61 10.03
C ARG A 154 11.28 -6.16 10.26
N ALA A 155 12.56 -5.79 10.12
CA ALA A 155 13.02 -4.41 10.29
C ALA A 155 12.27 -3.44 9.36
N SER A 156 12.10 -3.80 8.09
CA SER A 156 11.39 -2.96 7.12
C SER A 156 9.92 -2.75 7.49
N LYS A 157 9.22 -3.79 7.92
CA LYS A 157 7.79 -3.66 8.29
C LYS A 157 7.59 -2.98 9.64
N THR A 158 8.54 -3.11 10.58
CA THR A 158 8.56 -2.33 11.83
C THR A 158 8.75 -0.83 11.53
N ALA A 159 9.73 -0.51 10.69
CA ALA A 159 9.97 0.87 10.27
C ALA A 159 8.74 1.47 9.54
N LEU A 160 8.12 0.72 8.63
CA LEU A 160 6.89 1.14 7.96
C LEU A 160 5.76 1.43 8.96
N ASN A 161 5.56 0.57 9.97
CA ASN A 161 4.54 0.79 11.01
C ASN A 161 4.79 2.09 11.78
N GLN A 162 6.06 2.41 12.08
CA GLN A 162 6.42 3.68 12.71
C GLN A 162 6.12 4.88 11.80
N ILE A 163 6.42 4.79 10.51
CA ILE A 163 6.11 5.83 9.50
C ILE A 163 4.59 6.07 9.41
N ILE A 164 3.80 5.00 9.33
CA ILE A 164 2.33 5.08 9.31
C ILE A 164 1.82 5.83 10.56
N LYS A 165 2.38 5.51 11.72
CA LYS A 165 2.03 6.19 12.97
C LYS A 165 2.38 7.67 12.92
N ASN A 166 3.55 8.03 12.42
CA ASN A 166 3.97 9.42 12.26
C ASN A 166 3.02 10.19 11.35
N PHE A 167 2.71 9.66 10.16
CA PHE A 167 1.71 10.26 9.27
C PHE A 167 0.36 10.47 9.96
N SER A 168 -0.12 9.48 10.72
CA SER A 168 -1.41 9.58 11.41
C SER A 168 -1.45 10.71 12.45
N ILE A 169 -0.33 10.99 13.11
CA ILE A 169 -0.23 12.06 14.13
C ILE A 169 -0.10 13.42 13.44
N GLU A 170 0.80 13.53 12.47
CA GLU A 170 1.11 14.80 11.79
C GLU A 170 -0.08 15.29 10.98
N ILE A 171 -0.64 14.43 10.12
CA ILE A 171 -1.67 14.82 9.18
C ILE A 171 -3.01 15.11 9.88
N LYS A 172 -3.26 14.51 11.04
CA LYS A 172 -4.46 14.82 11.83
C LYS A 172 -4.59 16.30 12.19
N ARG A 173 -3.47 17.05 12.20
CA ARG A 173 -3.47 18.50 12.44
C ARG A 173 -4.05 19.31 11.29
N SER A 174 -3.87 18.84 10.06
CA SER A 174 -4.27 19.52 8.80
C SER A 174 -5.44 18.86 8.08
N ASN A 175 -5.67 17.57 8.32
CA ASN A 175 -6.79 16.79 7.80
C ASN A 175 -7.31 15.81 8.86
N LYS A 176 -8.35 16.24 9.59
CA LYS A 176 -8.99 15.45 10.68
C LYS A 176 -9.74 14.22 10.15
N ASN A 177 -10.08 14.22 8.86
CA ASN A 177 -10.84 13.16 8.21
C ASN A 177 -9.93 12.06 7.60
N ALA A 178 -8.62 12.29 7.55
CA ALA A 178 -7.67 11.28 7.05
C ALA A 178 -7.43 10.18 8.08
N VAL A 179 -7.52 8.93 7.63
CA VAL A 179 -7.26 7.73 8.43
C VAL A 179 -6.10 6.97 7.80
N PHE A 180 -5.07 6.67 8.60
CA PHE A 180 -3.89 5.91 8.18
C PHE A 180 -3.94 4.50 8.74
N VAL A 181 -3.76 3.48 7.89
CA VAL A 181 -3.93 2.07 8.27
C VAL A 181 -2.78 1.22 7.75
N GLY A 182 -2.18 0.41 8.61
CA GLY A 182 -1.31 -0.69 8.22
C GLY A 182 -2.11 -2.00 8.17
N PHE A 183 -2.26 -2.61 6.99
CA PHE A 183 -2.86 -3.93 6.87
C PHE A 183 -1.82 -5.01 7.11
N ASN A 184 -2.07 -5.85 8.10
CA ASN A 184 -1.23 -7.01 8.36
C ASN A 184 -1.64 -8.16 7.46
N GLN A 185 -0.81 -8.43 6.45
CA GLN A 185 -0.95 -9.65 5.67
C GLN A 185 -0.58 -10.84 6.54
N VAL A 186 -1.51 -11.77 6.73
CA VAL A 186 -1.18 -13.10 7.24
C VAL A 186 -0.41 -13.82 6.13
N LEU A 187 0.84 -14.20 6.43
CA LEU A 187 1.70 -14.98 5.52
C LEU A 187 1.09 -16.39 5.30
N LEU A 188 0.20 -16.48 4.34
CA LEU A 188 -0.24 -17.78 3.85
C LEU A 188 0.70 -18.21 2.72
N ARG A 189 1.36 -19.33 2.92
CA ARG A 189 2.12 -20.04 1.89
C ARG A 189 1.15 -20.41 0.78
N VAL A 190 1.23 -19.84 -0.38
CA VAL A 190 0.42 -20.14 -1.56
C VAL A 190 -1.00 -19.53 -1.51
N PHE A 191 -1.14 -18.37 -2.09
CA PHE A 191 -2.47 -17.83 -2.39
C PHE A 191 -3.03 -18.51 -3.64
N SER A 192 -4.05 -19.34 -3.48
CA SER A 192 -4.91 -19.65 -4.63
C SER A 192 -5.65 -18.37 -5.07
N ALA A 193 -6.06 -18.32 -6.33
CA ALA A 193 -6.81 -17.17 -6.87
C ALA A 193 -8.08 -16.89 -6.04
N SER A 194 -8.72 -17.91 -5.47
CA SER A 194 -9.88 -17.78 -4.59
C SER A 194 -9.54 -17.08 -3.26
N HIS A 195 -8.42 -17.41 -2.64
CA HIS A 195 -7.96 -16.76 -1.41
C HIS A 195 -7.60 -15.29 -1.62
N LEU A 196 -6.95 -14.96 -2.74
CA LEU A 196 -6.66 -13.56 -3.11
C LEU A 196 -7.93 -12.76 -3.30
N LYS A 197 -8.95 -13.35 -3.95
CA LYS A 197 -10.25 -12.70 -4.17
C LYS A 197 -11.01 -12.48 -2.85
N GLU A 198 -10.98 -13.43 -1.94
CA GLU A 198 -11.62 -13.28 -0.62
C GLU A 198 -10.88 -12.25 0.25
N MET A 199 -9.56 -12.29 0.27
CA MET A 199 -8.74 -11.33 1.01
C MET A 199 -8.94 -9.90 0.49
N SER A 200 -8.96 -9.70 -0.83
CA SER A 200 -9.20 -8.39 -1.42
C SER A 200 -10.58 -7.85 -1.08
N LYS A 201 -11.62 -8.69 -1.04
CA LYS A 201 -12.97 -8.30 -0.56
C LYS A 201 -12.93 -7.84 0.90
N LYS A 202 -12.22 -8.57 1.78
CA LYS A 202 -12.06 -8.18 3.19
C LYS A 202 -11.32 -6.86 3.34
N ILE A 203 -10.24 -6.66 2.58
CA ILE A 203 -9.49 -5.39 2.55
C ILE A 203 -10.41 -4.25 2.13
N ILE A 204 -11.13 -4.39 1.02
CA ILE A 204 -12.04 -3.37 0.51
C ILE A 204 -13.16 -3.09 1.51
N PHE A 205 -13.81 -4.14 2.04
CA PHE A 205 -14.84 -4.00 3.05
C PHE A 205 -14.34 -3.21 4.27
N LEU A 206 -13.15 -3.52 4.78
CA LEU A 206 -12.54 -2.79 5.89
C LEU A 206 -12.23 -1.34 5.50
N LEU A 207 -11.63 -1.10 4.33
CA LEU A 207 -11.26 0.23 3.86
C LEU A 207 -12.49 1.12 3.66
N LEU A 208 -13.54 0.61 3.02
CA LEU A 208 -14.77 1.36 2.79
C LEU A 208 -15.57 1.57 4.08
N ASN A 209 -15.60 0.60 4.99
CA ASN A 209 -16.26 0.75 6.30
C ASN A 209 -15.51 1.69 7.24
N ILE A 210 -14.17 1.71 7.23
CA ILE A 210 -13.38 2.72 7.96
C ILE A 210 -13.75 4.12 7.44
N ALA A 211 -13.95 4.26 6.14
CA ALA A 211 -14.40 5.52 5.54
C ALA A 211 -15.84 5.90 5.94
N GLN A 212 -16.70 4.94 6.30
CA GLN A 212 -18.11 5.20 6.64
C GLN A 212 -18.39 5.32 8.14
N LYS A 213 -17.66 4.59 8.99
CA LYS A 213 -17.94 4.55 10.43
C LYS A 213 -17.19 5.61 11.22
N ASN A 214 -17.90 6.29 12.13
CA ASN A 214 -17.35 7.11 13.19
C ASN A 214 -16.78 6.22 14.32
N CYS A 215 -15.83 5.34 14.05
CA CYS A 215 -15.20 4.48 15.05
C CYS A 215 -13.69 4.46 14.83
N PHE A 216 -12.94 5.09 15.70
CA PHE A 216 -12.35 4.66 16.95
C PHE A 216 -11.88 5.87 17.77
N ARG A 217 -12.35 5.94 19.01
CA ARG A 217 -11.73 6.77 20.05
C ARG A 217 -10.39 6.17 20.46
#